data_b1f5e64f0a001f8feeaf2ddf507a225b
#
_entry.id   b1f5e64f0a001f8feeaf2ddf507a225b
#
_cell.length_a   1.000
_cell.length_b   1.000
_cell.length_c   1.000
_cell.angle_alpha   90.00
_cell.angle_beta   90.00
_cell.angle_gamma   90.00
#
_symmetry.space_group_name_H-M   'P 1'
#
loop_
_entity.id
_entity.type
_entity.pdbx_description
1 polymer ?
#
loop_
_entity_poly.entity_id
_entity_poly.type
_entity_poly.pdbx_seq_one_letter_code
_entity_poly.pdbx_strand_id
1 'polypeptide(L)'
;MTNILKTERLKTDILIIGGGTAGCYAAVTIAEHSDAKVLICEKAHIKRSGCLAAGVNALNAYITEGRVPQDYVDYAKKDADGIVREDLLLTMSEKLNEVVDRLEKLGLVILKDENGKYVTRGNRNLKINGENIKPILAEAALQKENVSVLNRVNIIDYAVEGNRIKGAYGIGIENDTFYIIEAKAVIIATGGAAGLYKPNNPGFSRHKMWYPPFNTGAGYAMGIKAGAEMTTFEMRFIALRCKDTIAPTGTLAQGAGAKQINSLGEVYETKYGLTTSERVYGTVNENIEGRGPCYLRTEGISQEASEDLKKAYLNMAPSQTLKWIESGKNPSEQNVEIEGTEPYIVGGHTASGYWVDTKRRTTVKGLYAAGDVAGGCPQKYVTGALAEGEIAALTAISELGEISAIDESDIERHLSEVTDFLYGNIDGTFTTEQLEEAMQTVMDSYAGGIKTNYRFNEKQLEIADTKILQIYQLSEKLHAEDFQELMYIYELRERLVVARSVIAHLKARKETRWHSFAENLDYPNKDNENFNKYVNSRLKDGEIEIILRDLVEGGRTYEHND
;
A
#
# COMPACT_ATOMS: atom_id res chain seq x y z
N MET A 1 25.85 32.26 13.46
CA MET A 1 24.88 32.62 12.41
C MET A 1 23.68 31.75 12.62
N THR A 2 22.52 32.30 12.87
CA THR A 2 21.28 31.51 12.92
C THR A 2 21.06 30.97 11.52
N ASN A 3 21.21 29.64 11.36
CA ASN A 3 20.86 28.97 10.11
C ASN A 3 19.36 29.15 9.89
N ILE A 4 18.98 30.09 9.02
CA ILE A 4 17.58 30.32 8.66
C ILE A 4 17.22 29.27 7.61
N LEU A 5 16.33 28.34 7.97
CA LEU A 5 15.80 27.37 7.04
C LEU A 5 15.06 28.07 5.89
N LYS A 6 15.39 27.73 4.66
CA LYS A 6 14.70 28.25 3.49
C LYS A 6 13.24 27.77 3.51
N THR A 7 12.29 28.70 3.45
CA THR A 7 10.86 28.40 3.47
C THR A 7 10.19 28.87 2.18
N GLU A 8 9.23 28.11 1.68
CA GLU A 8 8.39 28.46 0.53
C GLU A 8 6.91 28.24 0.86
N ARG A 9 6.09 29.27 0.65
CA ARG A 9 4.63 29.19 0.83
C ARG A 9 3.95 29.07 -0.51
N LEU A 10 3.14 28.03 -0.66
CA LEU A 10 2.39 27.72 -1.88
C LEU A 10 0.89 27.69 -1.60
N LYS A 11 0.10 28.00 -2.63
CA LYS A 11 -1.38 27.90 -2.59
C LYS A 11 -1.88 27.16 -3.81
N THR A 12 -2.78 26.23 -3.58
CA THR A 12 -3.44 25.46 -4.65
C THR A 12 -4.91 25.22 -4.30
N ASP A 13 -5.75 24.88 -5.27
CA ASP A 13 -7.12 24.47 -4.98
C ASP A 13 -7.14 23.04 -4.42
N ILE A 14 -6.43 22.13 -5.08
CA ILE A 14 -6.34 20.72 -4.66
C ILE A 14 -4.87 20.32 -4.58
N LEU A 15 -4.46 19.86 -3.40
CA LEU A 15 -3.16 19.24 -3.21
C LEU A 15 -3.30 17.71 -3.34
N ILE A 16 -2.50 17.10 -4.21
CA ILE A 16 -2.39 15.64 -4.32
C ILE A 16 -1.05 15.22 -3.72
N ILE A 17 -1.09 14.38 -2.69
CA ILE A 17 0.10 13.85 -2.05
C ILE A 17 0.36 12.44 -2.57
N GLY A 18 1.43 12.29 -3.37
CA GLY A 18 1.80 11.07 -4.06
C GLY A 18 1.38 11.05 -5.53
N GLY A 19 2.36 11.12 -6.43
CA GLY A 19 2.19 11.04 -7.88
C GLY A 19 2.18 9.59 -8.40
N GLY A 20 1.64 8.65 -7.63
CA GLY A 20 1.45 7.25 -8.03
C GLY A 20 0.28 7.06 -9.01
N THR A 21 -0.24 5.83 -9.07
CA THR A 21 -1.35 5.45 -9.94
C THR A 21 -2.59 6.31 -9.70
N ALA A 22 -3.11 6.31 -8.48
CA ALA A 22 -4.31 7.04 -8.12
C ALA A 22 -4.12 8.56 -8.22
N GLY A 23 -2.96 9.07 -7.75
CA GLY A 23 -2.69 10.51 -7.75
C GLY A 23 -2.57 11.12 -9.15
N CYS A 24 -1.84 10.47 -10.08
CA CYS A 24 -1.77 10.93 -11.46
C CYS A 24 -3.15 10.93 -12.13
N TYR A 25 -3.93 9.86 -11.92
CA TYR A 25 -5.24 9.75 -12.54
C TYR A 25 -6.26 10.73 -11.94
N ALA A 26 -6.18 10.98 -10.63
CA ALA A 26 -6.96 12.03 -9.98
C ALA A 26 -6.66 13.42 -10.58
N ALA A 27 -5.37 13.74 -10.77
CA ALA A 27 -4.96 15.01 -11.39
C ALA A 27 -5.51 15.17 -12.81
N VAL A 28 -5.40 14.12 -13.65
CA VAL A 28 -5.97 14.12 -15.00
C VAL A 28 -7.49 14.30 -14.96
N THR A 29 -8.17 13.63 -14.05
CA THR A 29 -9.63 13.75 -13.87
C THR A 29 -10.03 15.17 -13.44
N ILE A 30 -9.33 15.77 -12.47
CA ILE A 30 -9.61 17.15 -12.04
C ILE A 30 -9.47 18.11 -13.23
N ALA A 31 -8.37 17.99 -13.98
CA ALA A 31 -8.08 18.88 -15.10
C ALA A 31 -9.06 18.75 -16.27
N GLU A 32 -9.72 17.61 -16.42
CA GLU A 32 -10.73 17.40 -17.46
C GLU A 32 -12.14 17.85 -17.06
N HIS A 33 -12.39 18.03 -15.76
CA HIS A 33 -13.72 18.35 -15.24
C HIS A 33 -13.80 19.70 -14.51
N SER A 34 -12.66 20.40 -14.34
CA SER A 34 -12.63 21.73 -13.69
C SER A 34 -11.37 22.52 -14.04
N ASP A 35 -11.43 23.84 -13.80
CA ASP A 35 -10.27 24.73 -13.90
C ASP A 35 -9.49 24.83 -12.57
N ALA A 36 -9.80 23.99 -11.58
CA ALA A 36 -9.14 23.99 -10.28
C ALA A 36 -7.63 23.75 -10.44
N LYS A 37 -6.82 24.55 -9.75
CA LYS A 37 -5.36 24.39 -9.73
C LYS A 37 -4.99 23.17 -8.91
N VAL A 38 -4.20 22.30 -9.48
CA VAL A 38 -3.71 21.07 -8.85
C VAL A 38 -2.20 21.15 -8.63
N LEU A 39 -1.79 20.85 -7.42
CA LEU A 39 -0.38 20.64 -7.10
C LEU A 39 -0.18 19.18 -6.69
N ILE A 40 0.68 18.45 -7.40
CA ILE A 40 1.12 17.10 -7.01
C ILE A 40 2.46 17.22 -6.30
N CYS A 41 2.56 16.75 -5.07
CA CYS A 41 3.83 16.56 -4.38
C CYS A 41 4.24 15.09 -4.42
N GLU A 42 5.39 14.81 -5.03
CA GLU A 42 5.94 13.47 -5.21
C GLU A 42 7.30 13.35 -4.52
N LYS A 43 7.42 12.42 -3.58
CA LYS A 43 8.66 12.19 -2.82
C LYS A 43 9.83 11.77 -3.72
N ALA A 44 9.58 10.94 -4.73
CA ALA A 44 10.56 10.53 -5.72
C ALA A 44 10.42 11.36 -7.01
N HIS A 45 10.10 10.74 -8.12
CA HIS A 45 9.91 11.40 -9.41
C HIS A 45 8.65 10.86 -10.08
N ILE A 46 7.72 11.73 -10.47
CA ILE A 46 6.39 11.36 -10.97
C ILE A 46 6.43 10.35 -12.14
N LYS A 47 7.45 10.36 -12.99
CA LYS A 47 7.55 9.43 -14.14
C LYS A 47 7.83 7.99 -13.73
N ARG A 48 8.45 7.75 -12.56
CA ARG A 48 8.86 6.40 -12.10
C ARG A 48 8.79 6.28 -10.58
N SER A 49 7.61 6.45 -10.00
CA SER A 49 7.40 6.33 -8.56
C SER A 49 6.28 5.36 -8.23
N GLY A 50 6.25 4.88 -6.98
CA GLY A 50 5.24 4.00 -6.44
C GLY A 50 5.32 2.55 -6.96
N CYS A 51 4.36 1.73 -6.56
CA CYS A 51 4.32 0.30 -6.88
C CYS A 51 4.27 0.02 -8.39
N LEU A 52 3.56 0.85 -9.14
CA LEU A 52 3.42 0.68 -10.60
C LEU A 52 4.73 0.96 -11.38
N ALA A 53 5.74 1.56 -10.76
CA ALA A 53 7.04 1.81 -11.42
C ALA A 53 7.77 0.54 -11.85
N ALA A 54 7.49 -0.60 -11.19
CA ALA A 54 8.02 -1.92 -11.57
C ALA A 54 7.37 -2.50 -12.83
N GLY A 55 6.27 -1.91 -13.32
CA GLY A 55 5.47 -2.45 -14.40
C GLY A 55 4.54 -3.58 -13.94
N VAL A 56 3.61 -3.94 -14.80
CA VAL A 56 2.69 -5.08 -14.61
C VAL A 56 2.41 -5.77 -15.93
N ASN A 57 2.08 -7.05 -15.93
CA ASN A 57 1.79 -7.83 -17.14
C ASN A 57 0.29 -8.09 -17.35
N ALA A 58 -0.54 -7.63 -16.44
CA ALA A 58 -1.98 -7.76 -16.51
C ALA A 58 -2.67 -6.64 -15.72
N LEU A 59 -3.85 -6.26 -16.15
CA LEU A 59 -4.82 -5.52 -15.34
C LEU A 59 -5.69 -6.55 -14.63
N ASN A 60 -5.54 -6.65 -13.31
CA ASN A 60 -6.14 -7.73 -12.51
C ASN A 60 -7.56 -7.44 -12.02
N ALA A 61 -8.07 -6.24 -12.26
CA ALA A 61 -9.43 -5.85 -11.95
C ALA A 61 -10.13 -5.34 -13.21
N TYR A 62 -11.01 -6.17 -13.75
CA TYR A 62 -11.79 -5.90 -14.96
C TYR A 62 -13.06 -6.73 -14.96
N ILE A 63 -14.17 -6.18 -15.42
CA ILE A 63 -15.43 -6.90 -15.57
C ILE A 63 -15.48 -7.51 -16.98
N THR A 64 -15.21 -8.82 -17.07
CA THR A 64 -15.19 -9.56 -18.33
C THR A 64 -16.60 -9.78 -18.88
N GLU A 65 -16.71 -10.10 -20.18
CA GLU A 65 -17.99 -10.35 -20.84
C GLU A 65 -18.83 -11.42 -20.10
N GLY A 66 -20.11 -11.15 -19.88
CA GLY A 66 -21.02 -12.02 -19.12
C GLY A 66 -20.93 -11.90 -17.60
N ARG A 67 -20.11 -10.97 -17.09
CA ARG A 67 -19.98 -10.64 -15.67
C ARG A 67 -20.56 -9.27 -15.37
N VAL A 68 -20.86 -9.05 -14.09
CA VAL A 68 -21.36 -7.77 -13.56
C VAL A 68 -20.45 -7.27 -12.43
N PRO A 69 -20.47 -5.98 -12.08
CA PRO A 69 -19.68 -5.43 -10.98
C PRO A 69 -19.83 -6.21 -9.66
N GLN A 70 -21.03 -6.73 -9.36
CA GLN A 70 -21.27 -7.54 -8.18
C GLN A 70 -20.42 -8.82 -8.12
N ASP A 71 -20.13 -9.46 -9.26
CA ASP A 71 -19.25 -10.65 -9.29
C ASP A 71 -17.84 -10.33 -8.76
N TYR A 72 -17.37 -9.08 -8.94
CA TYR A 72 -16.09 -8.64 -8.41
C TYR A 72 -16.15 -8.40 -6.90
N VAL A 73 -17.25 -7.83 -6.43
CA VAL A 73 -17.52 -7.65 -4.98
C VAL A 73 -17.50 -9.02 -4.29
N ASP A 74 -18.22 -9.99 -4.84
CA ASP A 74 -18.31 -11.35 -4.28
C ASP A 74 -16.95 -12.06 -4.25
N TYR A 75 -16.13 -11.86 -5.29
CA TYR A 75 -14.76 -12.36 -5.33
C TYR A 75 -13.90 -11.75 -4.21
N ALA A 76 -13.89 -10.43 -4.08
CA ALA A 76 -13.09 -9.74 -3.07
C ALA A 76 -13.57 -10.06 -1.64
N LYS A 77 -14.89 -10.15 -1.44
CA LYS A 77 -15.50 -10.57 -0.18
C LYS A 77 -15.06 -11.97 0.22
N LYS A 78 -15.03 -12.90 -0.72
CA LYS A 78 -14.58 -14.29 -0.47
C LYS A 78 -13.11 -14.35 -0.08
N ASP A 79 -12.23 -13.62 -0.77
CA ASP A 79 -10.79 -13.62 -0.48
C ASP A 79 -10.47 -12.99 0.89
N ALA A 80 -11.25 -12.00 1.31
CA ALA A 80 -11.12 -11.31 2.61
C ALA A 80 -12.00 -11.92 3.73
N ASP A 81 -12.59 -13.07 3.51
CA ASP A 81 -13.46 -13.77 4.47
C ASP A 81 -14.53 -12.85 5.10
N GLY A 82 -15.21 -12.09 4.25
CA GLY A 82 -16.35 -11.23 4.60
C GLY A 82 -16.00 -9.83 5.09
N ILE A 83 -14.78 -9.56 5.53
CA ILE A 83 -14.41 -8.24 6.08
C ILE A 83 -14.02 -7.29 4.95
N VAL A 84 -15.02 -6.78 4.26
CA VAL A 84 -14.89 -5.80 3.17
C VAL A 84 -15.99 -4.76 3.22
N ARG A 85 -15.76 -3.61 2.62
CA ARG A 85 -16.77 -2.59 2.35
C ARG A 85 -17.41 -2.89 0.98
N GLU A 86 -18.56 -3.60 0.99
CA GLU A 86 -19.27 -3.96 -0.24
C GLU A 86 -19.65 -2.72 -1.06
N ASP A 87 -20.09 -1.66 -0.39
CA ASP A 87 -20.45 -0.38 -1.01
C ASP A 87 -19.26 0.28 -1.73
N LEU A 88 -18.07 0.28 -1.12
CA LEU A 88 -16.86 0.81 -1.75
C LEU A 88 -16.41 -0.06 -2.93
N LEU A 89 -16.45 -1.37 -2.77
CA LEU A 89 -16.12 -2.32 -3.83
C LEU A 89 -17.05 -2.17 -5.03
N LEU A 90 -18.35 -1.97 -4.79
CA LEU A 90 -19.33 -1.80 -5.86
C LEU A 90 -19.08 -0.51 -6.65
N THR A 91 -18.96 0.65 -5.95
CA THR A 91 -18.69 1.94 -6.62
C THR A 91 -17.37 1.92 -7.39
N MET A 92 -16.36 1.21 -6.90
CA MET A 92 -15.10 0.99 -7.62
C MET A 92 -15.30 0.08 -8.84
N SER A 93 -15.99 -1.05 -8.66
CA SER A 93 -16.17 -2.07 -9.72
C SER A 93 -16.96 -1.56 -10.92
N GLU A 94 -17.93 -0.67 -10.70
CA GLU A 94 -18.70 -0.01 -11.75
C GLU A 94 -17.84 0.86 -12.68
N LYS A 95 -16.69 1.32 -12.20
CA LYS A 95 -15.74 2.17 -12.93
C LYS A 95 -14.64 1.41 -13.69
N LEU A 96 -14.39 0.14 -13.36
CA LEU A 96 -13.20 -0.58 -13.83
C LEU A 96 -13.04 -0.58 -15.36
N ASN A 97 -14.11 -0.85 -16.10
CA ASN A 97 -14.04 -0.96 -17.56
C ASN A 97 -13.82 0.40 -18.22
N GLU A 98 -14.52 1.44 -17.75
CA GLU A 98 -14.35 2.80 -18.23
C GLU A 98 -12.91 3.31 -18.05
N VAL A 99 -12.32 3.01 -16.88
CA VAL A 99 -10.93 3.35 -16.57
C VAL A 99 -9.95 2.64 -17.53
N VAL A 100 -10.21 1.38 -17.87
CA VAL A 100 -9.38 0.61 -18.83
C VAL A 100 -9.45 1.21 -20.23
N ASP A 101 -10.65 1.54 -20.71
CA ASP A 101 -10.84 2.19 -22.00
C ASP A 101 -10.13 3.54 -22.07
N ARG A 102 -10.12 4.27 -20.95
CA ARG A 102 -9.40 5.55 -20.86
C ARG A 102 -7.88 5.36 -20.86
N LEU A 103 -7.36 4.32 -20.19
CA LEU A 103 -5.92 3.99 -20.26
C LEU A 103 -5.48 3.66 -21.68
N GLU A 104 -6.29 2.93 -22.46
CA GLU A 104 -6.01 2.66 -23.86
C GLU A 104 -5.96 3.96 -24.68
N LYS A 105 -6.92 4.88 -24.47
CA LYS A 105 -6.91 6.22 -25.11
C LYS A 105 -5.68 7.05 -24.75
N LEU A 106 -5.15 6.87 -23.54
CA LEU A 106 -3.91 7.51 -23.09
C LEU A 106 -2.65 6.85 -23.67
N GLY A 107 -2.78 5.74 -24.39
CA GLY A 107 -1.68 5.08 -25.10
C GLY A 107 -1.23 3.74 -24.51
N LEU A 108 -1.94 3.17 -23.53
CA LEU A 108 -1.63 1.82 -23.05
C LEU A 108 -1.98 0.79 -24.13
N VAL A 109 -1.01 -0.06 -24.45
CA VAL A 109 -1.24 -1.19 -25.37
C VAL A 109 -1.90 -2.33 -24.60
N ILE A 110 -3.18 -2.59 -24.90
CA ILE A 110 -3.94 -3.73 -24.39
C ILE A 110 -4.05 -4.74 -25.52
N LEU A 111 -3.73 -6.01 -25.23
CA LEU A 111 -3.77 -7.06 -26.25
C LEU A 111 -5.21 -7.34 -26.69
N LYS A 112 -5.44 -7.39 -28.00
CA LYS A 112 -6.73 -7.69 -28.62
C LYS A 112 -6.64 -8.96 -29.47
N ASP A 113 -7.74 -9.70 -29.52
CA ASP A 113 -7.92 -10.84 -30.41
C ASP A 113 -8.20 -10.39 -31.88
N GLU A 114 -8.39 -11.35 -32.74
CA GLU A 114 -8.70 -11.12 -34.17
C GLU A 114 -10.03 -10.37 -34.41
N ASN A 115 -10.93 -10.37 -33.42
CA ASN A 115 -12.20 -9.67 -33.45
C ASN A 115 -12.13 -8.28 -32.81
N GLY A 116 -10.94 -7.85 -32.36
CA GLY A 116 -10.74 -6.57 -31.70
C GLY A 116 -11.17 -6.53 -30.22
N LYS A 117 -11.53 -7.68 -29.61
CA LYS A 117 -11.86 -7.78 -28.19
C LYS A 117 -10.58 -7.93 -27.35
N TYR A 118 -10.60 -7.39 -26.14
CA TYR A 118 -9.49 -7.55 -25.19
C TYR A 118 -9.22 -9.01 -24.86
N VAL A 119 -7.95 -9.42 -24.89
CA VAL A 119 -7.52 -10.76 -24.49
C VAL A 119 -7.58 -10.88 -22.97
N THR A 120 -8.48 -11.75 -22.49
CA THR A 120 -8.65 -12.01 -21.06
C THR A 120 -7.75 -13.16 -20.58
N ARG A 121 -7.43 -13.13 -19.29
CA ARG A 121 -6.79 -14.23 -18.56
C ARG A 121 -7.63 -14.56 -17.33
N GLY A 122 -8.38 -15.66 -17.38
CA GLY A 122 -9.39 -15.98 -16.37
C GLY A 122 -10.58 -15.02 -16.41
N ASN A 123 -11.25 -14.82 -15.28
CA ASN A 123 -12.56 -14.20 -15.22
C ASN A 123 -12.55 -12.68 -14.93
N ARG A 124 -11.37 -12.05 -14.76
CA ARG A 124 -11.26 -10.66 -14.31
C ARG A 124 -9.96 -9.95 -14.68
N ASN A 125 -9.16 -10.56 -15.54
CA ASN A 125 -7.83 -10.01 -15.88
C ASN A 125 -7.72 -9.78 -17.39
N LEU A 126 -7.05 -8.69 -17.76
CA LEU A 126 -6.66 -8.40 -19.13
C LEU A 126 -5.15 -8.55 -19.31
N LYS A 127 -4.71 -9.11 -20.45
CA LYS A 127 -3.29 -9.14 -20.81
C LYS A 127 -2.88 -7.78 -21.37
N ILE A 128 -1.78 -7.25 -20.87
CA ILE A 128 -1.20 -5.98 -21.31
C ILE A 128 0.31 -6.08 -21.45
N ASN A 129 0.87 -5.08 -22.13
CA ASN A 129 2.27 -4.72 -22.01
C ASN A 129 2.36 -3.45 -21.13
N GLY A 130 2.62 -3.62 -19.84
CA GLY A 130 2.38 -2.63 -18.80
C GLY A 130 3.59 -1.85 -18.30
N GLU A 131 4.77 -2.01 -18.89
CA GLU A 131 5.98 -1.28 -18.48
C GLU A 131 5.81 0.24 -18.61
N ASN A 132 4.93 0.69 -19.49
CA ASN A 132 4.70 2.09 -19.80
C ASN A 132 3.53 2.72 -19.05
N ILE A 133 2.75 2.01 -18.26
CA ILE A 133 1.58 2.58 -17.58
C ILE A 133 1.98 3.80 -16.73
N LYS A 134 3.03 3.69 -15.93
CA LYS A 134 3.46 4.80 -15.07
C LYS A 134 3.91 6.03 -15.86
N PRO A 135 4.79 5.91 -16.89
CA PRO A 135 5.09 7.03 -17.78
C PRO A 135 3.87 7.62 -18.48
N ILE A 136 2.94 6.81 -18.97
CA ILE A 136 1.71 7.28 -19.63
C ILE A 136 0.87 8.15 -18.69
N LEU A 137 0.63 7.68 -17.46
CA LEU A 137 -0.14 8.44 -16.46
C LEU A 137 0.57 9.74 -16.05
N ALA A 138 1.89 9.70 -15.88
CA ALA A 138 2.66 10.88 -15.54
C ALA A 138 2.64 11.92 -16.66
N GLU A 139 2.81 11.50 -17.91
CA GLU A 139 2.77 12.39 -19.06
C GLU A 139 1.38 13.00 -19.23
N ALA A 140 0.31 12.20 -19.09
CA ALA A 140 -1.06 12.68 -19.14
C ALA A 140 -1.34 13.78 -18.10
N ALA A 141 -0.79 13.65 -16.88
CA ALA A 141 -0.91 14.68 -15.84
C ALA A 141 -0.07 15.91 -16.15
N LEU A 142 1.18 15.74 -16.61
CA LEU A 142 2.11 16.83 -16.91
C LEU A 142 1.67 17.70 -18.11
N GLN A 143 0.85 17.17 -19.02
CA GLN A 143 0.32 17.90 -20.17
C GLN A 143 -0.87 18.80 -19.83
N LYS A 144 -1.41 18.74 -18.60
CA LYS A 144 -2.55 19.56 -18.19
C LYS A 144 -2.08 20.92 -17.69
N GLU A 145 -2.62 22.01 -18.24
CA GLU A 145 -2.21 23.40 -17.94
C GLU A 145 -2.42 23.80 -16.48
N ASN A 146 -3.45 23.25 -15.83
CA ASN A 146 -3.79 23.55 -14.43
C ASN A 146 -3.15 22.57 -13.42
N VAL A 147 -2.26 21.66 -13.86
CA VAL A 147 -1.53 20.71 -13.01
C VAL A 147 -0.06 21.10 -12.91
N SER A 148 0.40 21.27 -11.68
CA SER A 148 1.80 21.48 -11.34
C SER A 148 2.35 20.31 -10.53
N VAL A 149 3.65 20.02 -10.67
CA VAL A 149 4.29 18.89 -9.97
C VAL A 149 5.57 19.34 -9.28
N LEU A 150 5.68 19.02 -8.01
CA LEU A 150 6.93 19.11 -7.25
C LEU A 150 7.47 17.69 -7.04
N ASN A 151 8.52 17.34 -7.75
CA ASN A 151 9.28 16.11 -7.51
C ASN A 151 10.29 16.33 -6.39
N ARG A 152 10.70 15.26 -5.71
CA ARG A 152 11.65 15.30 -4.59
C ARG A 152 11.16 16.17 -3.42
N VAL A 153 9.85 16.22 -3.23
CA VAL A 153 9.23 16.86 -2.07
C VAL A 153 8.50 15.81 -1.25
N ASN A 154 9.02 15.55 -0.06
CA ASN A 154 8.42 14.65 0.92
C ASN A 154 7.45 15.45 1.79
N ILE A 155 6.16 15.16 1.70
CA ILE A 155 5.16 15.71 2.61
C ILE A 155 5.27 14.96 3.94
N ILE A 156 5.44 15.69 5.04
CA ILE A 156 5.76 15.17 6.36
C ILE A 156 4.62 15.24 7.36
N ASP A 157 3.69 16.20 7.17
CA ASP A 157 2.49 16.30 8.00
C ASP A 157 1.37 17.11 7.32
N TYR A 158 0.14 16.95 7.83
CA TYR A 158 -1.00 17.78 7.46
C TYR A 158 -1.08 19.04 8.32
N ALA A 159 -1.55 20.11 7.73
CA ALA A 159 -2.08 21.25 8.46
C ALA A 159 -3.58 21.04 8.68
N VAL A 160 -4.00 20.82 9.92
CA VAL A 160 -5.39 20.53 10.30
C VAL A 160 -5.83 21.49 11.40
N GLU A 161 -6.99 22.10 11.24
CA GLU A 161 -7.61 22.92 12.27
C GLU A 161 -9.01 22.37 12.60
N GLY A 162 -9.24 22.08 13.87
CA GLY A 162 -10.40 21.32 14.29
C GLY A 162 -10.41 19.95 13.61
N ASN A 163 -11.44 19.66 12.84
CA ASN A 163 -11.51 18.41 12.03
C ASN A 163 -11.50 18.74 10.51
N ARG A 164 -10.73 19.74 10.08
CA ARG A 164 -10.67 20.16 8.67
C ARG A 164 -9.24 20.36 8.20
N ILE A 165 -8.94 19.81 7.03
CA ILE A 165 -7.68 20.02 6.34
C ILE A 165 -7.55 21.49 5.87
N LYS A 166 -6.34 22.05 6.02
CA LYS A 166 -5.96 23.37 5.53
C LYS A 166 -4.85 23.29 4.48
N GLY A 167 -4.14 22.17 4.47
CA GLY A 167 -2.99 21.95 3.63
C GLY A 167 -2.01 20.95 4.21
N ALA A 168 -0.72 21.12 3.94
CA ALA A 168 0.31 20.22 4.40
C ALA A 168 1.67 20.91 4.48
N TYR A 169 2.60 20.25 5.19
CA TYR A 169 4.01 20.61 5.29
C TYR A 169 4.87 19.63 4.54
N GLY A 170 5.92 20.11 3.89
CA GLY A 170 6.83 19.27 3.12
C GLY A 170 8.28 19.72 3.23
N ILE A 171 9.17 18.80 2.91
CA ILE A 171 10.61 19.06 2.78
C ILE A 171 11.08 18.74 1.38
N GLY A 172 11.81 19.66 0.76
CA GLY A 172 12.44 19.50 -0.54
C GLY A 172 13.82 18.88 -0.39
N ILE A 173 13.95 17.63 -0.82
CA ILE A 173 15.14 16.79 -0.57
C ILE A 173 16.38 17.31 -1.31
N GLU A 174 16.19 17.91 -2.50
CA GLU A 174 17.31 18.37 -3.35
C GLU A 174 17.55 19.89 -3.27
N ASN A 175 16.64 20.66 -2.68
CA ASN A 175 16.72 22.12 -2.65
C ASN A 175 16.69 22.73 -1.24
N ASP A 176 16.75 21.90 -0.21
CA ASP A 176 16.82 22.26 1.20
C ASP A 176 15.75 23.27 1.62
N THR A 177 14.51 23.04 1.16
CA THR A 177 13.39 23.95 1.35
C THR A 177 12.31 23.32 2.21
N PHE A 178 11.82 24.06 3.21
CA PHE A 178 10.62 23.73 3.94
C PHE A 178 9.40 24.35 3.23
N TYR A 179 8.46 23.51 2.82
CA TYR A 179 7.25 23.91 2.12
C TYR A 179 6.05 24.01 3.07
N ILE A 180 5.31 25.10 2.95
CA ILE A 180 4.04 25.36 3.61
C ILE A 180 3.00 25.46 2.49
N ILE A 181 2.11 24.49 2.38
CA ILE A 181 1.19 24.36 1.24
C ILE A 181 -0.23 24.51 1.73
N GLU A 182 -0.88 25.63 1.42
CA GLU A 182 -2.29 25.85 1.69
C GLU A 182 -3.14 25.29 0.55
N ALA A 183 -4.19 24.52 0.90
CA ALA A 183 -5.09 23.90 -0.07
C ALA A 183 -6.53 23.89 0.43
N LYS A 184 -7.49 23.97 -0.51
CA LYS A 184 -8.93 23.84 -0.21
C LYS A 184 -9.32 22.39 0.08
N ALA A 185 -8.64 21.46 -0.61
CA ALA A 185 -8.83 20.02 -0.48
C ALA A 185 -7.50 19.28 -0.66
N VAL A 186 -7.37 18.12 -0.04
CA VAL A 186 -6.21 17.25 -0.14
C VAL A 186 -6.65 15.84 -0.56
N ILE A 187 -6.01 15.29 -1.59
CA ILE A 187 -6.16 13.88 -1.98
C ILE A 187 -4.87 13.16 -1.60
N ILE A 188 -4.97 12.23 -0.64
CA ILE A 188 -3.84 11.38 -0.26
C ILE A 188 -3.82 10.13 -1.13
N ALA A 189 -2.69 9.90 -1.82
CA ALA A 189 -2.47 8.79 -2.77
C ALA A 189 -1.05 8.20 -2.64
N THR A 190 -0.54 8.09 -1.41
CA THR A 190 0.84 7.70 -1.10
C THR A 190 1.11 6.20 -1.15
N GLY A 191 0.08 5.38 -1.43
CA GLY A 191 0.22 3.92 -1.37
C GLY A 191 0.22 3.39 0.07
N GLY A 192 0.72 2.17 0.25
CA GLY A 192 0.76 1.47 1.53
C GLY A 192 2.04 1.70 2.34
N ALA A 193 2.34 0.76 3.24
CA ALA A 193 3.52 0.79 4.11
C ALA A 193 4.36 -0.48 3.97
N ALA A 194 5.63 -0.30 3.63
CA ALA A 194 6.69 -1.30 3.60
C ALA A 194 7.74 -1.01 4.68
N GLY A 195 8.52 -2.03 5.03
CA GLY A 195 9.66 -1.89 5.93
C GLY A 195 9.34 -1.80 7.41
N LEU A 196 8.10 -2.17 7.81
CA LEU A 196 7.77 -2.32 9.23
C LEU A 196 8.38 -3.60 9.84
N TYR A 197 8.50 -4.64 9.03
CA TYR A 197 9.03 -5.95 9.41
C TYR A 197 10.37 -6.22 8.74
N LYS A 198 11.17 -7.09 9.34
CA LYS A 198 12.47 -7.45 8.79
C LYS A 198 12.31 -8.33 7.54
N PRO A 199 12.84 -7.90 6.37
CA PRO A 199 12.81 -8.73 5.17
C PRO A 199 13.71 -9.97 5.31
N ASN A 200 13.37 -11.06 4.60
CA ASN A 200 14.18 -12.28 4.56
C ASN A 200 15.03 -12.44 3.30
N ASN A 201 15.12 -11.41 2.47
CA ASN A 201 15.99 -11.43 1.31
C ASN A 201 17.46 -11.32 1.70
N PRO A 202 18.38 -12.05 1.00
CA PRO A 202 19.81 -11.89 1.19
C PRO A 202 20.28 -10.45 0.86
N GLY A 203 21.19 -9.94 1.69
CA GLY A 203 21.80 -8.63 1.52
C GLY A 203 21.03 -7.51 2.19
N PHE A 204 21.29 -6.26 1.76
CA PHE A 204 20.75 -5.08 2.41
C PHE A 204 19.23 -4.98 2.23
N SER A 205 18.50 -4.92 3.34
CA SER A 205 17.05 -5.09 3.39
C SER A 205 16.25 -3.92 2.82
N ARG A 206 16.72 -2.68 2.96
CA ARG A 206 15.98 -1.47 2.56
C ARG A 206 15.54 -1.46 1.09
N HIS A 207 16.29 -2.09 0.19
CA HIS A 207 16.02 -2.12 -1.24
C HIS A 207 15.55 -3.47 -1.77
N LYS A 208 15.40 -4.48 -0.93
CA LYS A 208 15.05 -5.85 -1.32
C LYS A 208 13.71 -6.29 -0.74
N MET A 209 12.69 -5.49 -1.00
CA MET A 209 11.30 -5.75 -0.60
C MET A 209 10.41 -5.87 -1.84
N TRP A 210 9.33 -6.62 -1.74
CA TRP A 210 8.33 -6.72 -2.81
C TRP A 210 7.62 -5.38 -3.05
N TYR A 211 7.14 -4.75 -1.99
CA TYR A 211 6.51 -3.44 -2.08
C TYR A 211 7.57 -2.33 -2.05
N PRO A 212 7.38 -1.21 -2.77
CA PRO A 212 8.41 -0.19 -2.84
C PRO A 212 8.88 0.28 -1.45
N PRO A 213 10.17 0.24 -1.15
CA PRO A 213 10.70 0.54 0.19
C PRO A 213 10.49 2.00 0.61
N PHE A 214 10.27 2.89 -0.34
CA PHE A 214 10.00 4.32 -0.09
C PHE A 214 8.51 4.61 0.17
N ASN A 215 7.64 3.62 0.05
CA ASN A 215 6.27 3.66 0.54
C ASN A 215 6.28 3.27 2.02
N THR A 216 6.47 4.25 2.89
CA THR A 216 6.76 4.09 4.32
C THR A 216 5.52 4.13 5.21
N GLY A 217 4.35 4.34 4.59
CA GLY A 217 3.11 4.59 5.30
C GLY A 217 2.92 6.04 5.72
N ALA A 218 3.60 6.99 5.03
CA ALA A 218 3.48 8.43 5.30
C ALA A 218 2.03 8.90 5.39
N GLY A 219 1.20 8.52 4.40
CA GLY A 219 -0.23 8.88 4.41
C GLY A 219 -0.98 8.30 5.60
N TYR A 220 -0.71 7.06 5.99
CA TYR A 220 -1.29 6.49 7.20
C TYR A 220 -0.84 7.24 8.46
N ALA A 221 0.45 7.49 8.60
CA ALA A 221 1.00 8.18 9.77
C ALA A 221 0.44 9.59 9.93
N MET A 222 0.39 10.36 8.85
CA MET A 222 -0.21 11.71 8.85
C MET A 222 -1.70 11.65 9.23
N GLY A 223 -2.46 10.70 8.67
CA GLY A 223 -3.88 10.53 9.01
C GLY A 223 -4.10 10.12 10.45
N ILE A 224 -3.31 9.18 10.98
CA ILE A 224 -3.36 8.78 12.39
C ILE A 224 -3.11 10.00 13.28
N LYS A 225 -2.04 10.77 13.03
CA LYS A 225 -1.71 11.98 13.79
C LYS A 225 -2.80 13.05 13.71
N ALA A 226 -3.46 13.17 12.56
CA ALA A 226 -4.60 14.07 12.36
C ALA A 226 -5.92 13.58 12.99
N GLY A 227 -5.93 12.40 13.65
CA GLY A 227 -7.13 11.81 14.22
C GLY A 227 -8.11 11.22 13.21
N ALA A 228 -7.67 10.98 11.97
CA ALA A 228 -8.46 10.25 10.99
C ALA A 228 -8.67 8.79 11.42
N GLU A 229 -9.86 8.27 11.14
CA GLU A 229 -10.16 6.86 11.43
C GLU A 229 -9.50 5.95 10.40
N MET A 230 -8.81 4.90 10.89
CA MET A 230 -8.18 3.84 10.11
C MET A 230 -8.93 2.54 10.29
N THR A 231 -8.85 1.64 9.31
CA THR A 231 -9.54 0.35 9.34
C THR A 231 -8.61 -0.81 9.02
N THR A 232 -8.84 -1.94 9.68
CA THR A 232 -8.41 -3.30 9.31
C THR A 232 -6.88 -3.45 9.16
N PHE A 233 -6.06 -2.74 9.96
CA PHE A 233 -4.59 -2.84 9.91
C PHE A 233 -4.07 -4.20 10.38
N GLU A 234 -4.89 -5.01 11.03
CA GLU A 234 -4.56 -6.38 11.37
C GLU A 234 -4.55 -7.32 10.17
N MET A 235 -5.22 -6.97 9.06
CA MET A 235 -5.15 -7.72 7.80
C MET A 235 -3.88 -7.33 7.03
N ARG A 236 -2.75 -7.82 7.49
CA ARG A 236 -1.45 -7.55 6.86
C ARG A 236 -1.30 -8.39 5.59
N PHE A 237 -0.76 -7.80 4.54
CA PHE A 237 -0.50 -8.53 3.31
C PHE A 237 0.86 -9.24 3.36
N ILE A 238 0.86 -10.53 3.11
CA ILE A 238 2.06 -11.36 2.94
C ILE A 238 1.96 -12.00 1.57
N ALA A 239 2.86 -11.62 0.67
CA ALA A 239 2.90 -12.20 -0.67
C ALA A 239 3.65 -13.54 -0.65
N LEU A 240 3.16 -14.49 -1.45
CA LEU A 240 3.95 -15.65 -1.82
C LEU A 240 4.90 -15.24 -2.95
N ARG A 241 6.20 -15.43 -2.79
CA ARG A 241 7.23 -15.00 -3.76
C ARG A 241 8.16 -16.15 -4.18
N CYS A 242 8.87 -15.97 -5.29
CA CYS A 242 10.03 -16.78 -5.60
C CYS A 242 11.10 -16.52 -4.55
N LYS A 243 11.64 -17.56 -3.97
CA LYS A 243 12.69 -17.45 -2.95
C LYS A 243 13.87 -16.63 -3.44
N ASP A 244 14.41 -15.79 -2.56
CA ASP A 244 15.52 -14.88 -2.82
C ASP A 244 15.28 -13.87 -3.95
N THR A 245 14.02 -13.55 -4.24
CA THR A 245 13.63 -12.49 -5.17
C THR A 245 12.71 -11.50 -4.47
N ILE A 246 12.44 -10.35 -5.10
CA ILE A 246 11.48 -9.37 -4.60
C ILE A 246 10.10 -9.49 -5.28
N ALA A 247 9.90 -10.49 -6.14
CA ALA A 247 8.72 -10.55 -6.98
C ALA A 247 7.58 -11.38 -6.40
N PRO A 248 6.33 -10.91 -6.51
CA PRO A 248 5.16 -11.73 -6.24
C PRO A 248 5.07 -12.83 -7.31
N THR A 249 4.98 -14.06 -6.86
CA THR A 249 5.05 -15.23 -7.74
C THR A 249 3.72 -15.80 -8.13
N GLY A 250 2.74 -15.64 -7.25
CA GLY A 250 1.55 -16.47 -7.28
C GLY A 250 0.77 -16.39 -8.60
N THR A 251 0.63 -15.20 -9.15
CA THR A 251 -0.20 -15.00 -10.36
C THR A 251 0.49 -15.40 -11.66
N LEU A 252 1.82 -15.34 -11.73
CA LEU A 252 2.54 -15.64 -12.97
C LEU A 252 2.56 -17.14 -13.28
N ALA A 253 3.18 -17.94 -12.43
CA ALA A 253 3.29 -19.38 -12.65
C ALA A 253 1.94 -20.11 -12.52
N GLN A 254 1.05 -19.64 -11.64
CA GLN A 254 -0.32 -20.16 -11.57
C GLN A 254 -1.12 -19.90 -12.84
N GLY A 255 -0.87 -18.77 -13.51
CA GLY A 255 -1.43 -18.48 -14.84
C GLY A 255 -0.99 -19.48 -15.90
N ALA A 256 0.13 -20.15 -15.72
CA ALA A 256 0.61 -21.29 -16.52
C ALA A 256 0.14 -22.66 -15.98
N GLY A 257 -0.79 -22.68 -15.02
CA GLY A 257 -1.33 -23.91 -14.42
C GLY A 257 -0.45 -24.54 -13.32
N ALA A 258 0.59 -23.87 -12.85
CA ALA A 258 1.46 -24.37 -11.79
C ALA A 258 0.71 -24.54 -10.47
N LYS A 259 0.88 -25.69 -9.82
CA LYS A 259 0.34 -26.03 -8.50
C LYS A 259 1.41 -25.88 -7.42
N GLN A 260 0.98 -25.55 -6.20
CA GLN A 260 1.87 -25.55 -5.04
C GLN A 260 2.15 -26.99 -4.60
N ILE A 261 3.43 -27.34 -4.54
CA ILE A 261 3.90 -28.67 -4.12
C ILE A 261 4.96 -28.54 -3.01
N ASN A 262 5.03 -29.56 -2.15
CA ASN A 262 6.08 -29.70 -1.15
C ASN A 262 7.31 -30.45 -1.73
N SER A 263 8.34 -30.68 -0.91
CA SER A 263 9.57 -31.39 -1.32
C SER A 263 9.35 -32.85 -1.71
N LEU A 264 8.23 -33.45 -1.30
CA LEU A 264 7.83 -34.81 -1.67
C LEU A 264 7.09 -34.86 -3.02
N GLY A 265 6.85 -33.72 -3.64
CA GLY A 265 6.09 -33.60 -4.88
C GLY A 265 4.56 -33.63 -4.69
N GLU A 266 4.06 -33.59 -3.46
CA GLU A 266 2.64 -33.63 -3.15
C GLU A 266 2.01 -32.25 -3.34
N VAL A 267 0.85 -32.19 -4.01
CA VAL A 267 0.05 -30.96 -4.14
C VAL A 267 -0.67 -30.72 -2.82
N TYR A 268 -0.37 -29.59 -2.15
CA TYR A 268 -0.93 -29.28 -0.84
C TYR A 268 -1.93 -28.13 -0.83
N GLU A 269 -2.05 -27.35 -1.90
CA GLU A 269 -2.86 -26.12 -1.92
C GLU A 269 -4.33 -26.34 -1.54
N THR A 270 -4.92 -27.49 -1.88
CA THR A 270 -6.31 -27.82 -1.52
C THR A 270 -6.48 -28.26 -0.06
N LYS A 271 -5.40 -28.68 0.60
CA LYS A 271 -5.42 -29.07 2.02
C LYS A 271 -5.61 -27.85 2.93
N TYR A 272 -5.08 -26.70 2.56
CA TYR A 272 -5.07 -25.49 3.37
C TYR A 272 -6.04 -24.42 2.88
N GLY A 273 -6.45 -24.47 1.61
CA GLY A 273 -7.33 -23.50 0.96
C GLY A 273 -6.62 -22.73 -0.15
N LEU A 274 -7.41 -21.89 -0.86
CA LEU A 274 -6.98 -21.22 -2.10
C LEU A 274 -7.03 -19.69 -2.05
N THR A 275 -7.45 -19.11 -0.93
CA THR A 275 -7.36 -17.65 -0.73
C THR A 275 -5.90 -17.21 -0.64
N THR A 276 -5.67 -15.93 -0.79
CA THR A 276 -4.31 -15.38 -0.78
C THR A 276 -3.57 -15.71 0.53
N SER A 277 -4.24 -15.57 1.68
CA SER A 277 -3.66 -15.88 2.99
C SER A 277 -3.43 -17.38 3.21
N GLU A 278 -4.37 -18.23 2.78
CA GLU A 278 -4.27 -19.70 2.91
C GLU A 278 -3.13 -20.29 2.09
N ARG A 279 -2.83 -19.74 0.92
CA ARG A 279 -1.69 -20.19 0.09
C ARG A 279 -0.35 -19.97 0.77
N VAL A 280 -0.17 -18.84 1.45
CA VAL A 280 1.01 -18.57 2.27
C VAL A 280 1.02 -19.50 3.48
N TYR A 281 -0.10 -19.65 4.16
CA TYR A 281 -0.27 -20.53 5.32
C TYR A 281 0.10 -21.98 5.00
N GLY A 282 -0.35 -22.52 3.86
CA GLY A 282 0.02 -23.84 3.40
C GLY A 282 1.53 -24.00 3.23
N THR A 283 2.19 -23.04 2.57
CA THR A 283 3.65 -23.05 2.38
C THR A 283 4.39 -23.03 3.72
N VAL A 284 3.95 -22.20 4.67
CA VAL A 284 4.55 -22.09 6.01
C VAL A 284 4.40 -23.40 6.78
N ASN A 285 3.20 -24.00 6.77
CA ASN A 285 2.95 -25.23 7.51
C ASN A 285 3.67 -26.45 6.93
N GLU A 286 3.75 -26.57 5.59
CA GLU A 286 4.57 -27.64 4.98
C GLU A 286 6.05 -27.53 5.40
N ASN A 287 6.60 -26.31 5.51
CA ASN A 287 7.94 -26.10 6.04
C ASN A 287 8.06 -26.47 7.54
N ILE A 288 7.10 -26.05 8.38
CA ILE A 288 7.10 -26.38 9.83
C ILE A 288 7.02 -27.89 10.06
N GLU A 289 6.23 -28.61 9.26
CA GLU A 289 6.05 -30.05 9.35
C GLU A 289 7.21 -30.86 8.70
N GLY A 290 8.27 -30.18 8.25
CA GLY A 290 9.45 -30.82 7.67
C GLY A 290 9.27 -31.35 6.24
N ARG A 291 8.21 -30.94 5.54
CA ARG A 291 7.97 -31.28 4.13
C ARG A 291 8.40 -30.18 3.15
N GLY A 292 9.00 -29.10 3.65
CA GLY A 292 9.64 -28.09 2.81
C GLY A 292 10.99 -28.54 2.24
N PRO A 293 11.60 -27.78 1.30
CA PRO A 293 11.06 -26.53 0.74
C PRO A 293 9.84 -26.75 -0.18
N CYS A 294 9.07 -25.68 -0.40
CA CYS A 294 7.90 -25.70 -1.26
C CYS A 294 8.16 -25.06 -2.61
N TYR A 295 7.41 -25.48 -3.62
CA TYR A 295 7.61 -25.05 -5.01
C TYR A 295 6.27 -24.75 -5.70
N LEU A 296 6.33 -23.93 -6.75
CA LEU A 296 5.35 -23.97 -7.84
C LEU A 296 5.84 -25.00 -8.87
N ARG A 297 5.00 -25.99 -9.18
CA ARG A 297 5.31 -27.03 -10.16
C ARG A 297 5.22 -26.43 -11.56
N THR A 298 6.34 -25.96 -12.07
CA THR A 298 6.50 -25.50 -13.46
C THR A 298 7.12 -26.58 -14.35
N GLU A 299 7.76 -27.58 -13.77
CA GLU A 299 8.27 -28.75 -14.49
C GLU A 299 7.14 -29.45 -15.25
N GLY A 300 7.37 -29.72 -16.54
CA GLY A 300 6.41 -30.40 -17.41
C GLY A 300 5.34 -29.48 -18.06
N ILE A 301 5.38 -28.16 -17.86
CA ILE A 301 4.53 -27.23 -18.65
C ILE A 301 4.96 -27.24 -20.12
N SER A 302 4.05 -26.82 -21.02
CA SER A 302 4.36 -26.74 -22.45
C SER A 302 5.52 -25.78 -22.74
N GLN A 303 6.19 -25.96 -23.87
CA GLN A 303 7.26 -25.06 -24.31
C GLN A 303 6.76 -23.62 -24.46
N GLU A 304 5.56 -23.43 -25.01
CA GLU A 304 4.93 -22.11 -25.14
C GLU A 304 4.70 -21.46 -23.78
N ALA A 305 4.10 -22.19 -22.83
CA ALA A 305 3.90 -21.70 -21.45
C ALA A 305 5.22 -21.40 -20.74
N SER A 306 6.27 -22.18 -21.01
CA SER A 306 7.61 -21.96 -20.46
C SER A 306 8.23 -20.67 -20.98
N GLU A 307 8.11 -20.38 -22.28
CA GLU A 307 8.60 -19.15 -22.88
C GLU A 307 7.82 -17.90 -22.42
N ASP A 308 6.50 -18.00 -22.34
CA ASP A 308 5.65 -16.93 -21.83
C ASP A 308 5.94 -16.63 -20.37
N LEU A 309 6.14 -17.67 -19.56
CA LEU A 309 6.50 -17.54 -18.17
C LEU A 309 7.87 -16.86 -18.01
N LYS A 310 8.86 -17.24 -18.81
CA LYS A 310 10.19 -16.64 -18.80
C LYS A 310 10.15 -15.15 -19.17
N LYS A 311 9.34 -14.77 -20.18
CA LYS A 311 9.12 -13.35 -20.54
C LYS A 311 8.44 -12.56 -19.41
N ALA A 312 7.39 -13.13 -18.80
CA ALA A 312 6.70 -12.51 -17.70
C ALA A 312 7.61 -12.28 -16.48
N TYR A 313 8.43 -13.27 -16.13
CA TYR A 313 9.41 -13.13 -15.05
C TYR A 313 10.54 -12.17 -15.40
N LEU A 314 10.96 -12.06 -16.67
CA LEU A 314 11.97 -11.07 -17.06
C LEU A 314 11.53 -9.64 -16.70
N ASN A 315 10.25 -9.34 -16.86
CA ASN A 315 9.69 -8.04 -16.54
C ASN A 315 9.46 -7.83 -15.03
N MET A 316 8.95 -8.84 -14.34
CA MET A 316 8.49 -8.69 -12.95
C MET A 316 9.46 -9.24 -11.89
N ALA A 317 10.30 -10.18 -12.26
CA ALA A 317 11.25 -10.86 -11.39
C ALA A 317 12.53 -11.23 -12.14
N PRO A 318 13.29 -10.29 -12.69
CA PRO A 318 14.47 -10.60 -13.50
C PRO A 318 15.48 -11.49 -12.79
N SER A 319 15.58 -11.41 -11.47
CA SER A 319 16.42 -12.32 -10.68
C SER A 319 16.01 -13.79 -10.78
N GLN A 320 14.73 -14.10 -10.95
CA GLN A 320 14.30 -15.49 -11.21
C GLN A 320 14.69 -15.95 -12.63
N THR A 321 14.60 -15.06 -13.62
CA THR A 321 15.08 -15.35 -14.97
C THR A 321 16.58 -15.60 -14.99
N LEU A 322 17.36 -14.82 -14.23
CA LEU A 322 18.80 -15.06 -14.08
C LEU A 322 19.10 -16.42 -13.46
N LYS A 323 18.36 -16.88 -12.45
CA LYS A 323 18.51 -18.23 -11.87
C LYS A 323 18.34 -19.33 -12.92
N TRP A 324 17.36 -19.21 -13.82
CA TRP A 324 17.19 -20.17 -14.92
C TRP A 324 18.36 -20.12 -15.91
N ILE A 325 18.84 -18.93 -16.28
CA ILE A 325 20.01 -18.77 -17.17
C ILE A 325 21.25 -19.37 -16.54
N GLU A 326 21.53 -19.09 -15.27
CA GLU A 326 22.69 -19.60 -14.53
C GLU A 326 22.65 -21.13 -14.36
N SER A 327 21.47 -21.71 -14.14
CA SER A 327 21.29 -23.17 -14.05
C SER A 327 21.29 -23.87 -15.42
N GLY A 328 21.20 -23.14 -16.53
CA GLY A 328 21.05 -23.68 -17.87
C GLY A 328 19.70 -24.37 -18.10
N LYS A 329 18.69 -24.11 -17.28
CA LYS A 329 17.37 -24.73 -17.32
C LYS A 329 16.28 -23.74 -17.72
N ASN A 330 15.20 -24.26 -18.26
CA ASN A 330 13.98 -23.49 -18.55
C ASN A 330 12.93 -23.69 -17.44
N PRO A 331 11.89 -22.86 -17.37
CA PRO A 331 10.79 -23.05 -16.42
C PRO A 331 10.15 -24.46 -16.48
N SER A 332 10.04 -25.05 -17.67
CA SER A 332 9.51 -26.41 -17.86
C SER A 332 10.40 -27.55 -17.34
N GLU A 333 11.63 -27.24 -16.97
CA GLU A 333 12.65 -28.22 -16.54
C GLU A 333 13.02 -28.09 -15.06
N GLN A 334 12.51 -27.04 -14.37
CA GLN A 334 12.83 -26.79 -12.97
C GLN A 334 11.68 -26.05 -12.28
N ASN A 335 11.21 -26.59 -11.18
CA ASN A 335 10.22 -25.97 -10.32
C ASN A 335 10.75 -24.67 -9.67
N VAL A 336 9.85 -23.74 -9.37
CA VAL A 336 10.18 -22.47 -8.75
C VAL A 336 9.98 -22.57 -7.25
N GLU A 337 11.06 -22.50 -6.47
CA GLU A 337 10.98 -22.47 -5.01
C GLU A 337 10.28 -21.18 -4.53
N ILE A 338 9.38 -21.34 -3.56
CA ILE A 338 8.53 -20.26 -3.04
C ILE A 338 8.65 -20.13 -1.52
N GLU A 339 8.42 -18.90 -1.06
CA GLU A 339 8.35 -18.55 0.36
C GLU A 339 7.43 -17.35 0.58
N GLY A 340 7.01 -17.10 1.82
CA GLY A 340 6.27 -15.90 2.18
C GLY A 340 7.21 -14.68 2.32
N THR A 341 6.71 -13.50 1.96
CA THR A 341 7.41 -12.23 2.22
C THR A 341 7.25 -11.79 3.68
N GLU A 342 7.98 -10.74 4.07
CA GLU A 342 7.64 -9.93 5.23
C GLU A 342 6.24 -9.32 5.07
N PRO A 343 5.53 -9.04 6.19
CA PRO A 343 4.21 -8.41 6.14
C PRO A 343 4.24 -6.93 5.70
N TYR A 344 3.21 -6.52 4.96
CA TYR A 344 2.97 -5.15 4.50
C TYR A 344 1.57 -4.67 4.92
N ILE A 345 1.38 -3.35 5.01
CA ILE A 345 0.06 -2.74 5.13
C ILE A 345 -0.27 -2.10 3.78
N VAL A 346 -1.11 -2.75 3.00
CA VAL A 346 -1.38 -2.37 1.60
C VAL A 346 -2.86 -2.54 1.28
N GLY A 347 -3.62 -1.47 1.32
CA GLY A 347 -5.06 -1.47 1.04
C GLY A 347 -5.44 -1.86 -0.41
N GLY A 348 -4.45 -1.95 -1.31
CA GLY A 348 -4.65 -2.48 -2.67
C GLY A 348 -4.80 -4.00 -2.74
N HIS A 349 -4.36 -4.71 -1.70
CA HIS A 349 -4.44 -6.17 -1.57
C HIS A 349 -5.28 -6.62 -0.37
N THR A 350 -5.38 -5.78 0.66
CA THR A 350 -6.15 -6.03 1.88
C THR A 350 -7.19 -4.94 2.09
N ALA A 351 -7.98 -5.04 3.18
CA ALA A 351 -8.95 -4.02 3.54
C ALA A 351 -8.36 -2.89 4.40
N SER A 352 -7.03 -2.89 4.63
CA SER A 352 -6.35 -1.93 5.50
C SER A 352 -6.24 -0.53 4.88
N GLY A 353 -6.42 0.52 5.67
CA GLY A 353 -6.24 1.90 5.24
C GLY A 353 -7.14 2.91 5.93
N TYR A 354 -7.31 4.08 5.32
CA TYR A 354 -8.28 5.06 5.80
C TYR A 354 -9.70 4.50 5.77
N TRP A 355 -10.47 4.75 6.83
CA TRP A 355 -11.91 4.56 6.82
C TRP A 355 -12.55 5.67 5.97
N VAL A 356 -13.02 5.30 4.79
CA VAL A 356 -13.62 6.24 3.82
C VAL A 356 -15.10 5.90 3.57
N ASP A 357 -15.84 6.86 3.02
CA ASP A 357 -17.17 6.64 2.48
C ASP A 357 -17.17 6.36 0.97
N THR A 358 -18.33 6.19 0.35
CA THR A 358 -18.44 5.87 -1.08
C THR A 358 -17.89 6.96 -1.99
N LYS A 359 -17.79 8.20 -1.50
CA LYS A 359 -17.17 9.34 -2.15
C LYS A 359 -15.67 9.48 -1.90
N ARG A 360 -15.07 8.52 -1.17
CA ARG A 360 -13.65 8.51 -0.78
C ARG A 360 -13.27 9.65 0.18
N ARG A 361 -14.27 10.28 0.86
CA ARG A 361 -14.03 11.20 1.98
C ARG A 361 -13.48 10.42 3.18
N THR A 362 -12.51 10.99 3.88
CA THR A 362 -12.06 10.48 5.18
C THR A 362 -12.89 11.11 6.31
N THR A 363 -12.61 10.72 7.55
CA THR A 363 -13.23 11.36 8.72
C THR A 363 -12.71 12.78 9.00
N VAL A 364 -11.67 13.24 8.30
CA VAL A 364 -11.16 14.61 8.32
C VAL A 364 -11.75 15.36 7.13
N LYS A 365 -12.49 16.44 7.37
CA LYS A 365 -13.17 17.22 6.32
C LYS A 365 -12.19 17.82 5.33
N GLY A 366 -12.47 17.63 4.02
CA GLY A 366 -11.62 18.09 2.91
C GLY A 366 -10.42 17.21 2.62
N LEU A 367 -10.26 16.08 3.34
CA LEU A 367 -9.25 15.05 3.06
C LEU A 367 -9.91 13.83 2.43
N TYR A 368 -9.43 13.43 1.25
CA TYR A 368 -9.89 12.29 0.46
C TYR A 368 -8.76 11.28 0.31
N ALA A 369 -9.06 9.98 0.34
CA ALA A 369 -8.04 8.94 0.18
C ALA A 369 -8.34 8.03 -1.01
N ALA A 370 -7.32 7.71 -1.82
CA ALA A 370 -7.45 6.88 -3.00
C ALA A 370 -6.24 5.96 -3.23
N GLY A 371 -6.49 4.79 -3.79
CA GLY A 371 -5.48 3.76 -4.02
C GLY A 371 -5.15 2.97 -2.76
N ASP A 372 -3.94 2.43 -2.65
CA ASP A 372 -3.55 1.51 -1.57
C ASP A 372 -3.59 2.14 -0.16
N VAL A 373 -3.69 3.45 -0.05
CA VAL A 373 -3.84 4.15 1.23
C VAL A 373 -5.28 4.14 1.75
N ALA A 374 -6.27 3.99 0.87
CA ALA A 374 -7.68 3.87 1.24
C ALA A 374 -8.02 2.44 1.64
N GLY A 375 -8.77 2.26 2.73
CA GLY A 375 -9.18 0.97 3.26
C GLY A 375 -10.53 0.47 2.73
N GLY A 376 -10.92 -0.73 3.15
CA GLY A 376 -12.23 -1.31 2.88
C GLY A 376 -12.36 -2.08 1.54
N CYS A 377 -11.48 -1.83 0.58
CA CYS A 377 -11.51 -2.42 -0.76
C CYS A 377 -10.29 -3.32 -1.00
N PRO A 378 -10.26 -4.58 -0.56
CA PRO A 378 -9.19 -5.49 -0.95
C PRO A 378 -9.23 -5.80 -2.44
N GLN A 379 -8.10 -6.25 -2.99
CA GLN A 379 -7.99 -6.69 -4.40
C GLN A 379 -8.28 -5.59 -5.44
N LYS A 380 -8.08 -4.30 -5.10
CA LYS A 380 -8.34 -3.19 -6.04
C LYS A 380 -7.32 -3.10 -7.17
N TYR A 381 -6.07 -3.50 -6.94
CA TYR A 381 -4.99 -3.48 -7.93
C TYR A 381 -4.82 -2.10 -8.61
N VAL A 382 -4.24 -2.11 -9.82
CA VAL A 382 -4.01 -0.87 -10.61
C VAL A 382 -5.33 -0.21 -11.00
N THR A 383 -6.26 -0.98 -11.58
CA THR A 383 -7.50 -0.45 -12.14
C THR A 383 -8.42 0.11 -11.07
N GLY A 384 -8.54 -0.58 -9.94
CA GLY A 384 -9.30 -0.07 -8.79
C GLY A 384 -8.68 1.16 -8.16
N ALA A 385 -7.33 1.26 -8.11
CA ALA A 385 -6.66 2.47 -7.63
C ALA A 385 -6.93 3.68 -8.54
N LEU A 386 -7.01 3.48 -9.85
CA LEU A 386 -7.41 4.53 -10.80
C LEU A 386 -8.88 4.93 -10.59
N ALA A 387 -9.78 3.96 -10.46
CA ALA A 387 -11.20 4.21 -10.19
C ALA A 387 -11.41 5.02 -8.89
N GLU A 388 -10.70 4.67 -7.82
CA GLU A 388 -10.74 5.45 -6.58
C GLU A 388 -10.18 6.87 -6.75
N GLY A 389 -9.09 7.02 -7.53
CA GLY A 389 -8.54 8.33 -7.88
C GLY A 389 -9.55 9.22 -8.58
N GLU A 390 -10.33 8.65 -9.53
CA GLU A 390 -11.41 9.35 -10.21
C GLU A 390 -12.53 9.75 -9.26
N ILE A 391 -13.01 8.83 -8.41
CA ILE A 391 -14.09 9.10 -7.46
C ILE A 391 -13.67 10.20 -6.47
N ALA A 392 -12.46 10.12 -5.91
CA ALA A 392 -11.93 11.12 -5.00
C ALA A 392 -11.79 12.50 -5.68
N ALA A 393 -11.32 12.53 -6.92
CA ALA A 393 -11.17 13.75 -7.71
C ALA A 393 -12.51 14.44 -7.96
N LEU A 394 -13.50 13.71 -8.46
CA LEU A 394 -14.84 14.25 -8.75
C LEU A 394 -15.52 14.75 -7.47
N THR A 395 -15.34 14.04 -6.36
CA THR A 395 -15.87 14.48 -5.06
C THR A 395 -15.16 15.75 -4.61
N ALA A 396 -13.83 15.80 -4.63
CA ALA A 396 -13.06 16.96 -4.21
C ALA A 396 -13.45 18.22 -5.00
N ILE A 397 -13.66 18.11 -6.33
CA ILE A 397 -14.13 19.22 -7.17
C ILE A 397 -15.50 19.70 -6.72
N SER A 398 -16.43 18.77 -6.46
CA SER A 398 -17.82 19.11 -6.11
C SER A 398 -17.96 19.77 -4.73
N GLU A 399 -16.98 19.57 -3.85
CA GLU A 399 -16.98 20.02 -2.47
C GLU A 399 -15.93 21.12 -2.19
N LEU A 400 -15.34 21.72 -3.23
CA LEU A 400 -14.34 22.77 -3.07
C LEU A 400 -14.90 23.98 -2.30
N GLY A 401 -14.31 24.20 -1.13
CA GLY A 401 -14.56 25.40 -0.33
C GLY A 401 -13.64 26.56 -0.69
N GLU A 402 -13.47 27.47 0.27
CA GLU A 402 -12.49 28.53 0.19
C GLU A 402 -11.15 28.07 0.79
N ILE A 403 -10.05 28.68 0.32
CA ILE A 403 -8.75 28.46 0.91
C ILE A 403 -8.70 29.12 2.29
N SER A 404 -8.24 28.41 3.28
CA SER A 404 -8.07 28.93 4.64
C SER A 404 -6.58 28.97 4.97
N ALA A 405 -6.13 30.07 5.56
CA ALA A 405 -4.75 30.19 6.01
C ALA A 405 -4.45 29.16 7.11
N ILE A 406 -3.22 28.66 7.09
CA ILE A 406 -2.67 27.82 8.17
C ILE A 406 -2.28 28.74 9.32
N ASP A 407 -2.52 28.32 10.55
CA ASP A 407 -2.14 29.08 11.76
C ASP A 407 -0.61 29.21 11.85
N GLU A 408 -0.12 30.41 12.13
CA GLU A 408 1.33 30.67 12.22
C GLU A 408 1.97 29.88 13.37
N SER A 409 1.27 29.62 14.46
CA SER A 409 1.79 28.82 15.57
C SER A 409 1.99 27.35 15.19
N ASP A 410 1.14 26.83 14.31
CA ASP A 410 1.30 25.47 13.76
C ASP A 410 2.49 25.40 12.78
N ILE A 411 2.66 26.45 11.97
CA ILE A 411 3.84 26.57 11.08
C ILE A 411 5.13 26.61 11.91
N GLU A 412 5.17 27.47 12.94
CA GLU A 412 6.35 27.60 13.82
C GLU A 412 6.70 26.28 14.51
N ARG A 413 5.71 25.52 14.96
CA ARG A 413 5.91 24.20 15.56
C ARG A 413 6.60 23.21 14.62
N HIS A 414 6.12 23.08 13.37
CA HIS A 414 6.72 22.18 12.38
C HIS A 414 8.10 22.66 11.93
N LEU A 415 8.27 23.97 11.79
CA LEU A 415 9.56 24.57 11.43
C LEU A 415 10.60 24.34 12.56
N SER A 416 10.18 24.43 13.83
CA SER A 416 11.05 24.11 14.97
C SER A 416 11.47 22.64 14.95
N GLU A 417 10.53 21.70 14.73
CA GLU A 417 10.85 20.27 14.66
C GLU A 417 11.88 19.96 13.58
N VAL A 418 11.71 20.49 12.36
CA VAL A 418 12.68 20.33 11.27
C VAL A 418 14.03 20.94 11.64
N THR A 419 14.03 22.13 12.26
CA THR A 419 15.23 22.84 12.69
C THR A 419 15.96 22.05 13.78
N ASP A 420 15.24 21.45 14.70
CA ASP A 420 15.81 20.64 15.80
C ASP A 420 16.50 19.38 15.25
N PHE A 421 15.93 18.72 14.24
CA PHE A 421 16.62 17.59 13.60
C PHE A 421 17.88 17.99 12.82
N LEU A 422 17.90 19.17 12.17
CA LEU A 422 19.02 19.61 11.33
C LEU A 422 20.11 20.33 12.13
N TYR A 423 19.75 21.07 13.18
CA TYR A 423 20.66 22.00 13.86
C TYR A 423 20.63 21.89 15.38
N GLY A 424 19.83 20.99 15.94
CA GLY A 424 19.73 20.75 17.38
C GLY A 424 21.00 20.10 17.96
N ASN A 425 20.99 19.91 19.26
CA ASN A 425 22.10 19.22 19.94
C ASN A 425 22.15 17.75 19.53
N ILE A 426 23.31 17.33 19.01
CA ILE A 426 23.59 15.95 18.62
C ILE A 426 23.79 15.12 19.88
N ASP A 427 22.85 14.24 20.21
CA ASP A 427 23.06 13.21 21.25
C ASP A 427 23.98 12.08 20.74
N GLY A 428 23.98 11.82 19.41
CA GLY A 428 24.88 10.89 18.71
C GLY A 428 24.76 9.43 19.16
N THR A 429 23.73 9.10 19.97
CA THR A 429 23.59 7.76 20.58
C THR A 429 23.18 6.71 19.53
N PHE A 430 22.31 7.08 18.58
CA PHE A 430 21.78 6.16 17.59
C PHE A 430 21.73 6.80 16.18
N THR A 431 21.86 5.96 15.15
CA THR A 431 21.56 6.33 13.77
C THR A 431 20.14 5.94 13.40
N THR A 432 19.61 6.52 12.31
CA THR A 432 18.31 6.18 11.75
C THR A 432 18.23 4.70 11.38
N GLU A 433 19.29 4.14 10.78
CA GLU A 433 19.36 2.73 10.39
C GLU A 433 19.30 1.80 11.60
N GLN A 434 19.99 2.15 12.71
CA GLN A 434 19.95 1.34 13.93
C GLN A 434 18.56 1.28 14.54
N LEU A 435 17.84 2.41 14.57
CA LEU A 435 16.47 2.44 15.08
C LEU A 435 15.49 1.76 14.12
N GLU A 436 15.69 1.85 12.79
CA GLU A 436 14.90 1.13 11.81
C GLU A 436 15.08 -0.39 11.97
N GLU A 437 16.32 -0.88 12.10
CA GLU A 437 16.59 -2.30 12.34
C GLU A 437 16.02 -2.78 13.68
N ALA A 438 16.08 -1.94 14.72
CA ALA A 438 15.47 -2.24 16.01
C ALA A 438 13.94 -2.38 15.89
N MET A 439 13.27 -1.45 15.20
CA MET A 439 11.83 -1.52 14.92
C MET A 439 11.49 -2.80 14.15
N GLN A 440 12.17 -3.07 13.03
CA GLN A 440 11.93 -4.26 12.22
C GLN A 440 12.15 -5.55 13.01
N THR A 441 13.16 -5.58 13.88
CA THR A 441 13.45 -6.74 14.75
C THR A 441 12.33 -6.95 15.77
N VAL A 442 11.80 -5.88 16.37
CA VAL A 442 10.67 -5.95 17.29
C VAL A 442 9.42 -6.47 16.59
N MET A 443 9.06 -5.90 15.46
CA MET A 443 7.89 -6.31 14.69
C MET A 443 8.01 -7.76 14.22
N ASP A 444 9.18 -8.17 13.74
CA ASP A 444 9.43 -9.54 13.27
C ASP A 444 9.36 -10.57 14.40
N SER A 445 9.84 -10.21 15.60
CA SER A 445 9.94 -11.14 16.74
C SER A 445 8.68 -11.21 17.60
N TYR A 446 7.88 -10.13 17.66
CA TYR A 446 6.79 -10.01 18.61
C TYR A 446 5.43 -9.67 18.00
N ALA A 447 5.38 -9.20 16.76
CA ALA A 447 4.13 -8.83 16.10
C ALA A 447 3.83 -9.68 14.84
N GLY A 448 4.24 -10.94 14.86
CA GLY A 448 3.91 -11.90 13.80
C GLY A 448 4.67 -11.68 12.50
N GLY A 449 5.98 -11.53 12.55
CA GLY A 449 6.83 -11.52 11.37
C GLY A 449 7.28 -12.92 10.93
N ILE A 450 8.20 -12.98 9.99
CA ILE A 450 8.73 -14.23 9.41
C ILE A 450 9.34 -15.12 10.50
N LYS A 451 10.08 -14.53 11.44
CA LYS A 451 10.75 -15.25 12.53
C LYS A 451 9.80 -16.06 13.40
N THR A 452 8.54 -15.63 13.51
CA THR A 452 7.49 -16.32 14.27
C THR A 452 6.51 -17.08 13.38
N ASN A 453 6.84 -17.31 12.11
CA ASN A 453 5.94 -17.89 11.11
C ASN A 453 4.61 -17.13 11.02
N TYR A 454 4.68 -15.79 11.12
CA TYR A 454 3.55 -14.85 11.10
C TYR A 454 2.60 -14.93 12.29
N ARG A 455 2.91 -15.73 13.32
CA ARG A 455 2.10 -15.98 14.52
C ARG A 455 2.46 -15.03 15.65
N PHE A 456 1.49 -14.69 16.46
CA PHE A 456 1.64 -13.82 17.62
C PHE A 456 0.65 -14.20 18.74
N ASN A 457 0.86 -13.68 19.93
CA ASN A 457 -0.05 -13.74 21.08
C ASN A 457 -0.12 -12.40 21.81
N GLU A 458 -1.06 -12.22 22.72
CA GLU A 458 -1.25 -10.95 23.45
C GLU A 458 0.01 -10.49 24.16
N LYS A 459 0.71 -11.41 24.87
CA LYS A 459 1.94 -11.08 25.60
C LYS A 459 3.06 -10.58 24.66
N GLN A 460 3.21 -11.18 23.50
CA GLN A 460 4.18 -10.72 22.49
C GLN A 460 3.82 -9.31 21.98
N LEU A 461 2.54 -9.07 21.71
CA LEU A 461 2.07 -7.76 21.24
C LEU A 461 2.25 -6.65 22.30
N GLU A 462 2.12 -6.95 23.59
CA GLU A 462 2.42 -6.00 24.68
C GLU A 462 3.90 -5.62 24.71
N ILE A 463 4.78 -6.61 24.52
CA ILE A 463 6.23 -6.35 24.41
C ILE A 463 6.52 -5.51 23.16
N ALA A 464 5.89 -5.82 22.03
CA ALA A 464 6.05 -5.05 20.80
C ALA A 464 5.65 -3.59 20.99
N ASP A 465 4.45 -3.32 21.53
CA ASP A 465 3.93 -1.96 21.74
C ASP A 465 4.87 -1.13 22.62
N THR A 466 5.29 -1.70 23.77
CA THR A 466 6.23 -1.05 24.69
C THR A 466 7.55 -0.69 23.99
N LYS A 467 8.12 -1.63 23.23
CA LYS A 467 9.40 -1.41 22.55
C LYS A 467 9.29 -0.42 21.38
N ILE A 468 8.23 -0.48 20.58
CA ILE A 468 8.00 0.46 19.50
C ILE A 468 7.83 1.89 20.03
N LEU A 469 7.10 2.06 21.15
CA LEU A 469 6.98 3.36 21.81
C LEU A 469 8.34 3.89 22.28
N GLN A 470 9.19 3.03 22.88
CA GLN A 470 10.54 3.40 23.29
C GLN A 470 11.40 3.84 22.09
N ILE A 471 11.33 3.10 20.96
CA ILE A 471 12.07 3.46 19.74
C ILE A 471 11.55 4.79 19.17
N TYR A 472 10.24 5.04 19.22
CA TYR A 472 9.66 6.30 18.81
C TYR A 472 10.19 7.48 19.62
N GLN A 473 10.28 7.34 20.96
CA GLN A 473 10.88 8.35 21.85
C GLN A 473 12.37 8.55 21.55
N LEU A 474 13.11 7.48 21.25
CA LEU A 474 14.53 7.59 20.86
C LEU A 474 14.69 8.33 19.52
N SER A 475 13.75 8.17 18.60
CA SER A 475 13.79 8.84 17.31
C SER A 475 13.69 10.38 17.37
N GLU A 476 13.19 10.92 18.50
CA GLU A 476 13.16 12.37 18.74
C GLU A 476 14.56 12.98 18.96
N LYS A 477 15.56 12.14 19.24
CA LYS A 477 16.95 12.55 19.47
C LYS A 477 17.85 12.34 18.26
N LEU A 478 17.29 11.91 17.13
CA LEU A 478 18.04 11.75 15.89
C LEU A 478 18.48 13.10 15.36
N HIS A 479 19.58 13.09 14.62
CA HIS A 479 20.13 14.25 13.93
C HIS A 479 20.30 13.93 12.45
N ALA A 480 20.06 14.91 11.61
CA ALA A 480 20.25 14.83 10.17
C ALA A 480 21.34 15.80 9.72
N GLU A 481 22.33 15.32 8.97
CA GLU A 481 23.37 16.18 8.38
C GLU A 481 22.85 16.98 7.19
N ASP A 482 21.80 16.44 6.51
CA ASP A 482 21.18 17.04 5.34
C ASP A 482 19.68 16.67 5.24
N PHE A 483 19.00 17.19 4.21
CA PHE A 483 17.58 16.92 3.97
C PHE A 483 17.28 15.48 3.53
N GLN A 484 18.24 14.75 3.02
CA GLN A 484 18.07 13.32 2.70
C GLN A 484 18.06 12.49 3.98
N GLU A 485 18.94 12.74 4.92
CA GLU A 485 18.91 12.09 6.24
C GLU A 485 17.68 12.51 7.04
N LEU A 486 17.27 13.78 6.96
CA LEU A 486 16.03 14.27 7.52
C LEU A 486 14.83 13.49 6.97
N MET A 487 14.77 13.23 5.67
CA MET A 487 13.74 12.38 5.07
C MET A 487 13.74 10.98 5.68
N TYR A 488 14.90 10.37 5.91
CA TYR A 488 14.98 9.04 6.53
C TYR A 488 14.49 9.03 7.98
N ILE A 489 14.72 10.11 8.73
CA ILE A 489 14.15 10.27 10.08
C ILE A 489 12.61 10.28 10.02
N TYR A 490 12.02 11.06 9.11
CA TYR A 490 10.56 11.05 8.93
C TYR A 490 10.05 9.69 8.48
N GLU A 491 10.71 9.02 7.54
CA GLU A 491 10.36 7.67 7.09
C GLU A 491 10.34 6.63 8.23
N LEU A 492 11.32 6.71 9.14
CA LEU A 492 11.34 5.88 10.34
C LEU A 492 10.16 6.20 11.27
N ARG A 493 9.92 7.49 11.55
CA ARG A 493 8.84 7.93 12.43
C ARG A 493 7.46 7.59 11.90
N GLU A 494 7.25 7.69 10.58
CA GLU A 494 6.05 7.23 9.88
C GLU A 494 5.80 5.74 10.12
N ARG A 495 6.82 4.90 9.90
CA ARG A 495 6.74 3.45 10.16
C ARG A 495 6.44 3.13 11.62
N LEU A 496 7.03 3.85 12.57
CA LEU A 496 6.80 3.64 14.00
C LEU A 496 5.34 3.96 14.39
N VAL A 497 4.77 5.03 13.87
CA VAL A 497 3.34 5.37 14.07
C VAL A 497 2.43 4.28 13.50
N VAL A 498 2.71 3.82 12.27
CA VAL A 498 1.94 2.75 11.63
C VAL A 498 2.10 1.43 12.40
N ALA A 499 3.32 1.09 12.84
CA ALA A 499 3.58 -0.13 13.61
C ALA A 499 2.75 -0.19 14.91
N ARG A 500 2.64 0.92 15.64
CA ARG A 500 1.79 1.00 16.85
C ARG A 500 0.32 0.74 16.52
N SER A 501 -0.20 1.32 15.44
CA SER A 501 -1.57 1.08 14.99
C SER A 501 -1.78 -0.38 14.57
N VAL A 502 -0.84 -0.99 13.86
CA VAL A 502 -0.89 -2.43 13.50
C VAL A 502 -0.96 -3.29 14.77
N ILE A 503 -0.10 -3.03 15.75
CA ILE A 503 -0.10 -3.77 17.02
C ILE A 503 -1.45 -3.61 17.75
N ALA A 504 -2.01 -2.40 17.80
CA ALA A 504 -3.28 -2.14 18.44
C ALA A 504 -4.43 -2.92 17.75
N HIS A 505 -4.45 -2.97 16.42
CA HIS A 505 -5.43 -3.75 15.66
C HIS A 505 -5.26 -5.26 15.86
N LEU A 506 -4.02 -5.78 15.85
CA LEU A 506 -3.75 -7.21 16.14
C LEU A 506 -4.21 -7.60 17.55
N LYS A 507 -4.01 -6.73 18.56
CA LYS A 507 -4.50 -6.94 19.94
C LYS A 507 -6.03 -6.91 20.00
N ALA A 508 -6.67 -6.07 19.22
CA ALA A 508 -8.12 -5.88 19.23
C ALA A 508 -8.89 -7.06 18.62
N ARG A 509 -8.36 -7.69 17.55
CA ARG A 509 -9.01 -8.82 16.89
C ARG A 509 -8.67 -10.14 17.61
N LYS A 510 -9.56 -10.58 18.48
CA LYS A 510 -9.39 -11.81 19.29
C LYS A 510 -9.93 -13.04 18.56
N GLU A 511 -9.46 -13.25 17.34
CA GLU A 511 -9.76 -14.42 16.50
C GLU A 511 -8.61 -14.65 15.50
N THR A 512 -8.61 -15.81 14.84
CA THR A 512 -7.83 -16.06 13.63
C THR A 512 -8.77 -16.25 12.46
N ARG A 513 -8.86 -15.23 11.61
CA ARG A 513 -9.71 -15.24 10.40
C ARG A 513 -8.86 -15.44 9.14
N TRP A 514 -7.75 -14.75 9.03
CA TRP A 514 -6.83 -14.84 7.89
C TRP A 514 -5.54 -15.50 8.35
N HIS A 515 -5.37 -16.77 8.04
CA HIS A 515 -4.14 -17.50 8.34
C HIS A 515 -2.92 -16.79 7.72
N SER A 516 -1.83 -16.73 8.44
CA SER A 516 -0.61 -15.96 8.16
C SER A 516 -0.79 -14.43 8.20
N PHE A 517 -1.92 -13.86 7.75
CA PHE A 517 -2.10 -12.41 7.78
C PHE A 517 -2.36 -11.87 9.18
N ALA A 518 -3.13 -12.61 10.01
CA ALA A 518 -3.41 -12.26 11.40
C ALA A 518 -3.64 -13.54 12.24
N GLU A 519 -2.60 -14.37 12.38
CA GLU A 519 -2.70 -15.66 13.07
C GLU A 519 -2.39 -15.52 14.56
N ASN A 520 -3.46 -15.48 15.37
CA ASN A 520 -3.40 -15.28 16.82
C ASN A 520 -3.37 -16.63 17.56
N LEU A 521 -2.28 -16.90 18.27
CA LEU A 521 -2.09 -18.17 19.02
C LEU A 521 -3.00 -18.30 20.23
N ASP A 522 -3.45 -17.18 20.84
CA ASP A 522 -4.38 -17.21 21.97
C ASP A 522 -5.81 -17.43 21.50
N TYR A 523 -6.12 -17.04 20.24
CA TYR A 523 -7.45 -17.15 19.63
C TYR A 523 -7.33 -17.79 18.23
N PRO A 524 -7.07 -19.12 18.16
CA PRO A 524 -6.74 -19.79 16.89
C PRO A 524 -7.94 -20.02 15.97
N ASN A 525 -9.15 -19.81 16.46
CA ASN A 525 -10.39 -20.05 15.72
C ASN A 525 -11.01 -18.73 15.27
N LYS A 526 -11.79 -18.79 14.19
CA LYS A 526 -12.65 -17.71 13.74
C LYS A 526 -13.84 -17.52 14.67
N ASP A 527 -14.18 -16.30 15.00
CA ASP A 527 -15.30 -15.90 15.85
C ASP A 527 -16.23 -14.92 15.13
N ASN A 528 -17.20 -15.46 14.40
CA ASN A 528 -18.16 -14.64 13.67
C ASN A 528 -19.17 -13.92 14.58
N GLU A 529 -19.38 -14.39 15.80
CA GLU A 529 -20.32 -13.77 16.72
C GLU A 529 -19.80 -12.40 17.19
N ASN A 530 -18.53 -12.31 17.54
CA ASN A 530 -17.94 -11.10 18.09
C ASN A 530 -17.16 -10.27 17.06
N PHE A 531 -16.55 -10.92 16.06
CA PHE A 531 -15.59 -10.29 15.15
C PHE A 531 -15.98 -10.29 13.67
N ASN A 532 -17.24 -10.57 13.32
CA ASN A 532 -17.76 -10.23 11.98
C ASN A 532 -17.99 -8.71 11.88
N LYS A 533 -16.91 -7.95 12.10
CA LYS A 533 -16.87 -6.49 12.23
C LYS A 533 -15.56 -5.94 11.69
N TYR A 534 -15.54 -4.67 11.32
CA TYR A 534 -14.29 -3.95 11.12
C TYR A 534 -13.66 -3.62 12.48
N VAL A 535 -12.36 -3.81 12.57
CA VAL A 535 -11.54 -3.21 13.62
C VAL A 535 -11.03 -1.88 13.07
N ASN A 536 -11.55 -0.79 13.58
CA ASN A 536 -11.10 0.55 13.25
C ASN A 536 -10.36 1.17 14.43
N SER A 537 -9.59 2.21 14.15
CA SER A 537 -8.89 2.98 15.18
C SER A 537 -8.80 4.46 14.83
N ARG A 538 -8.62 5.29 15.84
CA ARG A 538 -8.18 6.68 15.69
C ARG A 538 -7.27 7.07 16.85
N LEU A 539 -6.38 8.01 16.61
CA LEU A 539 -5.60 8.62 17.68
C LEU A 539 -6.44 9.69 18.38
N LYS A 540 -6.57 9.59 19.69
CA LYS A 540 -7.26 10.56 20.52
C LYS A 540 -6.48 10.75 21.82
N ASP A 541 -6.17 12.00 22.15
CA ASP A 541 -5.42 12.36 23.37
C ASP A 541 -4.09 11.58 23.53
N GLY A 542 -3.42 11.27 22.41
CA GLY A 542 -2.15 10.51 22.40
C GLY A 542 -2.29 8.98 22.47
N GLU A 543 -3.51 8.46 22.62
CA GLU A 543 -3.80 7.03 22.71
C GLU A 543 -4.58 6.54 21.49
N ILE A 544 -4.34 5.27 21.11
CA ILE A 544 -5.06 4.63 20.00
C ILE A 544 -6.38 4.04 20.53
N GLU A 545 -7.48 4.71 20.22
CA GLU A 545 -8.83 4.24 20.51
C GLU A 545 -9.28 3.22 19.45
N ILE A 546 -9.69 2.02 19.86
CA ILE A 546 -10.26 0.99 18.98
C ILE A 546 -11.77 1.17 18.87
N ILE A 547 -12.27 1.09 17.65
CA ILE A 547 -13.68 1.25 17.29
C ILE A 547 -14.11 0.01 16.51
N LEU A 548 -15.01 -0.81 17.08
CA LEU A 548 -15.59 -1.93 16.34
C LEU A 548 -16.82 -1.44 15.56
N ARG A 549 -16.82 -1.62 14.23
CA ARG A 549 -17.93 -1.24 13.37
C ARG A 549 -18.59 -2.45 12.72
N ASP A 550 -19.91 -2.43 12.64
CA ASP A 550 -20.68 -3.45 11.94
C ASP A 550 -20.39 -3.40 10.43
N LEU A 551 -20.49 -4.54 9.76
CA LEU A 551 -20.25 -4.63 8.32
C LEU A 551 -21.27 -3.80 7.53
N VAL A 552 -20.77 -3.15 6.48
CA VAL A 552 -21.57 -2.45 5.46
C VAL A 552 -21.76 -3.42 4.29
N GLU A 553 -22.87 -4.13 4.27
CA GLU A 553 -23.18 -5.20 3.33
C GLU A 553 -24.67 -5.23 2.95
N GLY A 554 -25.05 -6.06 1.98
CA GLY A 554 -26.44 -6.26 1.60
C GLY A 554 -27.09 -5.03 0.97
N GLY A 555 -26.36 -4.27 0.17
CA GLY A 555 -26.81 -3.05 -0.51
C GLY A 555 -26.90 -1.81 0.38
N ARG A 556 -26.46 -1.88 1.64
CA ARG A 556 -26.30 -0.70 2.49
C ARG A 556 -25.09 0.12 2.03
N THR A 557 -25.17 1.42 2.19
CA THR A 557 -24.06 2.37 1.97
C THR A 557 -23.72 3.07 3.28
N TYR A 558 -22.46 3.45 3.41
CA TYR A 558 -21.99 4.25 4.52
C TYR A 558 -21.47 5.59 4.00
N GLU A 559 -21.98 6.65 4.56
CA GLU A 559 -21.50 8.02 4.32
C GLU A 559 -21.12 8.65 5.66
N HIS A 560 -20.11 9.52 5.66
CA HIS A 560 -19.81 10.32 6.83
C HIS A 560 -20.94 11.31 7.06
N ASN A 561 -21.44 11.36 8.28
CA ASN A 561 -22.38 12.41 8.68
C ASN A 561 -21.58 13.72 8.78
N ASP A 562 -22.11 14.79 8.17
CA ASP A 562 -21.56 16.15 8.20
C ASP A 562 -21.52 16.76 9.62
#